data_8147d9a2904a965f2394bc88f85b64b6
#
_entry.id   8147d9a2904a965f2394bc88f85b64b6
#
_cell.length_a   1.000
_cell.length_b   1.000
_cell.length_c   1.000
_cell.angle_alpha   90.00
_cell.angle_beta   90.00
_cell.angle_gamma   90.00
#
_symmetry.space_group_name_H-M   'P 1'
#
loop_
_entity.id
_entity.type
_entity.pdbx_description
1 polymer ?
#
loop_
_entity_poly.entity_id
_entity_poly.type
_entity_poly.pdbx_seq_one_letter_code
_entity_poly.pdbx_strand_id
1 'polypeptide(L)'
;MTVPHVAILDDEPEIRQMLSDALTEAGFRTTTFGRATEFEAALKHASPDVCLVDLGLPDRDGLVLVHRLALESGAAIIIVSGRSQVQDRVMGLELGADDYIIKPFDPAEIVARVRARLRKPRTPADRSTQIARFNGWTAQFDRYTLISEGGEEIPFSTAEGQVLRLFLESPRRLISRVQMQESLGGVAGESFDRAMDVRISRLRTKLGEDPRNPTLIKTIYGAGYIFLGDVVWA
;
A
#
# COMPACT_ATOMS: atom_id res chain seq x y z
N MET A 1 15.75 2.08 17.12
CA MET A 1 14.70 2.25 16.09
C MET A 1 15.38 2.69 14.80
N THR A 2 15.20 2.01 13.70
CA THR A 2 15.73 2.43 12.40
C THR A 2 14.94 3.64 11.90
N VAL A 3 15.66 4.64 11.38
CA VAL A 3 15.04 5.82 10.75
C VAL A 3 14.34 5.38 9.47
N PRO A 4 13.03 5.64 9.29
CA PRO A 4 12.32 5.22 8.09
C PRO A 4 12.92 5.86 6.83
N HIS A 5 12.96 5.09 5.75
CA HIS A 5 13.56 5.48 4.48
C HIS A 5 12.50 5.80 3.44
N VAL A 6 12.58 6.98 2.85
CA VAL A 6 11.71 7.45 1.76
C VAL A 6 12.54 7.59 0.48
N ALA A 7 12.16 6.86 -0.56
CA ALA A 7 12.72 7.00 -1.89
C ALA A 7 11.84 7.93 -2.74
N ILE A 8 12.43 8.93 -3.36
CA ILE A 8 11.76 9.99 -4.11
C ILE A 8 12.16 9.88 -5.58
N LEU A 9 11.19 9.70 -6.46
CA LEU A 9 11.38 9.66 -7.90
C LEU A 9 10.53 10.74 -8.56
N ASP A 10 11.19 11.74 -9.11
CA ASP A 10 10.58 12.89 -9.80
C ASP A 10 11.62 13.44 -10.78
N ASP A 11 11.26 13.80 -11.99
CA ASP A 11 12.23 14.32 -12.98
C ASP A 11 12.59 15.79 -12.74
N GLU A 12 11.78 16.53 -12.00
CA GLU A 12 12.01 17.94 -11.65
C GLU A 12 12.98 18.06 -10.45
N PRO A 13 14.21 18.58 -10.62
CA PRO A 13 15.20 18.67 -9.53
C PRO A 13 14.73 19.51 -8.34
N GLU A 14 13.96 20.58 -8.61
CA GLU A 14 13.43 21.47 -7.57
C GLU A 14 12.41 20.77 -6.68
N ILE A 15 11.54 19.95 -7.27
CA ILE A 15 10.56 19.13 -6.53
C ILE A 15 11.28 18.09 -5.69
N ARG A 16 12.27 17.39 -6.26
CA ARG A 16 13.06 16.41 -5.50
C ARG A 16 13.74 17.04 -4.30
N GLN A 17 14.35 18.22 -4.47
CA GLN A 17 15.03 18.91 -3.39
C GLN A 17 14.06 19.34 -2.30
N MET A 18 12.94 19.97 -2.66
CA MET A 18 11.90 20.40 -1.73
C MET A 18 11.34 19.23 -0.93
N LEU A 19 11.03 18.08 -1.57
CA LEU A 19 10.54 16.89 -0.91
C LEU A 19 11.59 16.29 0.03
N SER A 20 12.85 16.22 -0.41
CA SER A 20 13.95 15.72 0.39
C SER A 20 14.19 16.54 1.64
N ASP A 21 14.19 17.88 1.51
CA ASP A 21 14.40 18.79 2.63
C ASP A 21 13.27 18.66 3.67
N ALA A 22 12.01 18.72 3.23
CA ALA A 22 10.86 18.62 4.12
C ALA A 22 10.80 17.29 4.86
N LEU A 23 11.12 16.19 4.17
CA LEU A 23 11.12 14.85 4.78
C LEU A 23 12.32 14.65 5.71
N THR A 24 13.49 15.18 5.36
CA THR A 24 14.68 15.12 6.21
C THR A 24 14.48 15.92 7.50
N GLU A 25 13.91 17.13 7.40
CA GLU A 25 13.53 17.94 8.56
C GLU A 25 12.48 17.22 9.44
N ALA A 26 11.59 16.47 8.82
CA ALA A 26 10.60 15.65 9.52
C ALA A 26 11.16 14.38 10.17
N GLY A 27 12.48 14.09 10.00
CA GLY A 27 13.20 12.98 10.63
C GLY A 27 13.25 11.70 9.79
N PHE A 28 13.02 11.77 8.47
CA PHE A 28 13.15 10.64 7.56
C PHE A 28 14.53 10.61 6.89
N ARG A 29 14.99 9.42 6.53
CA ARG A 29 16.11 9.26 5.60
C ARG A 29 15.57 9.32 4.17
N THR A 30 16.17 10.12 3.30
CA THR A 30 15.72 10.26 1.92
C THR A 30 16.77 9.81 0.92
N THR A 31 16.34 9.29 -0.23
CA THR A 31 17.15 9.15 -1.45
C THR A 31 16.33 9.64 -2.63
N THR A 32 16.98 10.34 -3.57
CA THR A 32 16.29 11.00 -4.69
C THR A 32 16.79 10.48 -6.02
N PHE A 33 15.89 10.36 -6.99
CA PHE A 33 16.16 9.88 -8.34
C PHE A 33 15.43 10.73 -9.36
N GLY A 34 16.10 11.05 -10.47
CA GLY A 34 15.51 11.78 -11.59
C GLY A 34 14.99 10.88 -12.72
N ARG A 35 15.30 9.57 -12.66
CA ARG A 35 14.96 8.61 -13.69
C ARG A 35 14.50 7.29 -13.08
N ALA A 36 13.51 6.67 -13.70
CA ALA A 36 12.99 5.37 -13.27
C ALA A 36 14.07 4.27 -13.32
N THR A 37 14.94 4.30 -14.31
CA THR A 37 16.03 3.31 -14.47
C THR A 37 17.02 3.32 -13.29
N GLU A 38 17.38 4.50 -12.78
CA GLU A 38 18.25 4.66 -11.61
C GLU A 38 17.55 4.21 -10.34
N PHE A 39 16.29 4.59 -10.20
CA PHE A 39 15.45 4.21 -9.08
C PHE A 39 15.30 2.68 -8.97
N GLU A 40 14.95 2.02 -10.08
CA GLU A 40 14.82 0.56 -10.13
C GLU A 40 16.13 -0.17 -9.81
N ALA A 41 17.26 0.37 -10.28
CA ALA A 41 18.57 -0.20 -9.97
C ALA A 41 18.88 -0.10 -8.47
N ALA A 42 18.53 1.02 -7.83
CA ALA A 42 18.72 1.23 -6.40
C ALA A 42 17.83 0.32 -5.54
N LEU A 43 16.59 0.04 -5.97
CA LEU A 43 15.66 -0.83 -5.24
C LEU A 43 16.14 -2.30 -5.15
N LYS A 44 17.04 -2.75 -6.04
CA LYS A 44 17.64 -4.07 -5.95
C LYS A 44 18.55 -4.23 -4.72
N HIS A 45 19.01 -3.12 -4.15
CA HIS A 45 19.97 -3.09 -3.05
C HIS A 45 19.44 -2.37 -1.80
N ALA A 46 18.29 -1.72 -1.91
CA ALA A 46 17.67 -0.96 -0.82
C ALA A 46 16.17 -1.20 -0.81
N SER A 47 15.61 -1.42 0.38
CA SER A 47 14.17 -1.54 0.59
C SER A 47 13.67 -0.29 1.31
N PRO A 48 13.16 0.73 0.60
CA PRO A 48 12.54 1.88 1.25
C PRO A 48 11.24 1.48 1.94
N ASP A 49 10.86 2.25 2.96
CA ASP A 49 9.57 2.09 3.63
C ASP A 49 8.44 2.77 2.83
N VAL A 50 8.79 3.87 2.11
CA VAL A 50 7.85 4.62 1.26
C VAL A 50 8.54 5.01 -0.05
N CYS A 51 7.82 4.89 -1.16
CA CYS A 51 8.18 5.42 -2.48
C CYS A 51 7.26 6.58 -2.84
N LEU A 52 7.80 7.78 -3.07
CA LEU A 52 7.10 8.87 -3.73
C LEU A 52 7.43 8.80 -5.21
N VAL A 53 6.42 8.73 -6.07
CA VAL A 53 6.61 8.46 -7.51
C VAL A 53 5.84 9.48 -8.34
N ASP A 54 6.56 10.27 -9.15
CA ASP A 54 5.91 11.03 -10.23
C ASP A 54 5.56 10.12 -11.40
N LEU A 55 4.47 10.45 -12.08
CA LEU A 55 4.02 9.78 -13.31
C LEU A 55 4.61 10.38 -14.58
N GLY A 56 5.16 11.61 -14.50
CA GLY A 56 5.69 12.38 -15.64
C GLY A 56 7.14 12.06 -16.01
N LEU A 57 7.61 10.83 -15.78
CA LEU A 57 9.01 10.45 -15.97
C LEU A 57 9.42 10.41 -17.45
N PRO A 58 10.67 10.85 -17.79
CA PRO A 58 11.12 10.93 -19.18
C PRO A 58 11.49 9.59 -19.80
N ASP A 59 11.79 8.58 -18.97
CA ASP A 59 12.37 7.31 -19.41
C ASP A 59 11.44 6.11 -19.25
N ARG A 60 10.28 6.28 -18.58
CA ARG A 60 9.33 5.20 -18.34
C ARG A 60 7.92 5.71 -18.05
N ASP A 61 6.91 4.91 -18.37
CA ASP A 61 5.55 5.16 -17.90
C ASP A 61 5.47 4.95 -16.40
N GLY A 62 5.13 6.02 -15.65
CA GLY A 62 5.05 6.00 -14.19
C GLY A 62 3.97 5.07 -13.65
N LEU A 63 2.85 4.85 -14.37
CA LEU A 63 1.80 3.92 -13.96
C LEU A 63 2.27 2.46 -14.05
N VAL A 64 3.03 2.12 -15.10
CA VAL A 64 3.65 0.79 -15.24
C VAL A 64 4.65 0.55 -14.10
N LEU A 65 5.43 1.57 -13.75
CA LEU A 65 6.35 1.49 -12.60
C LEU A 65 5.61 1.28 -11.29
N VAL A 66 4.56 2.06 -11.03
CA VAL A 66 3.71 1.92 -9.82
C VAL A 66 3.15 0.51 -9.72
N HIS A 67 2.62 -0.04 -10.82
CA HIS A 67 2.08 -1.41 -10.82
C HIS A 67 3.15 -2.45 -10.45
N ARG A 68 4.34 -2.33 -11.03
CA ARG A 68 5.44 -3.24 -10.73
C ARG A 68 5.92 -3.12 -9.28
N LEU A 69 6.08 -1.90 -8.78
CA LEU A 69 6.42 -1.66 -7.36
C LEU A 69 5.39 -2.29 -6.41
N ALA A 70 4.11 -2.17 -6.73
CA ALA A 70 3.04 -2.76 -5.93
C ALA A 70 3.06 -4.29 -5.89
N LEU A 71 3.63 -4.93 -6.91
CA LEU A 71 3.78 -6.39 -6.97
C LEU A 71 5.07 -6.88 -6.32
N GLU A 72 6.17 -6.11 -6.45
CA GLU A 72 7.53 -6.57 -6.13
C GLU A 72 8.07 -5.99 -4.82
N SER A 73 7.50 -4.89 -4.31
CA SER A 73 7.99 -4.22 -3.10
C SER A 73 6.97 -4.22 -1.96
N GLY A 74 7.46 -4.27 -0.73
CA GLY A 74 6.64 -4.04 0.48
C GLY A 74 6.52 -2.55 0.85
N ALA A 75 7.10 -1.64 0.06
CA ALA A 75 7.05 -0.21 0.32
C ALA A 75 5.63 0.36 0.13
N ALA A 76 5.26 1.35 0.93
CA ALA A 76 4.07 2.15 0.62
C ALA A 76 4.35 3.04 -0.59
N ILE A 77 3.42 3.12 -1.54
CA ILE A 77 3.58 3.87 -2.79
C ILE A 77 2.63 5.06 -2.77
N ILE A 78 3.19 6.26 -2.83
CA ILE A 78 2.42 7.50 -2.95
C ILE A 78 2.75 8.14 -4.29
N ILE A 79 1.74 8.27 -5.14
CA ILE A 79 1.89 9.01 -6.40
C ILE A 79 1.86 10.50 -6.11
N VAL A 80 2.79 11.26 -6.70
CA VAL A 80 2.84 12.73 -6.63
C VAL A 80 2.93 13.24 -8.05
N SER A 81 1.83 13.77 -8.63
CA SER A 81 1.79 14.06 -10.07
C SER A 81 0.94 15.28 -10.43
N GLY A 82 1.30 15.94 -11.52
CA GLY A 82 0.50 17.01 -12.14
C GLY A 82 -0.78 16.51 -12.82
N ARG A 83 -0.96 15.19 -13.01
CA ARG A 83 -2.19 14.62 -13.57
C ARG A 83 -3.31 14.71 -12.55
N SER A 84 -4.25 15.65 -12.75
CA SER A 84 -5.29 15.97 -11.78
C SER A 84 -6.66 15.31 -12.07
N GLN A 85 -6.82 14.65 -13.22
CA GLN A 85 -8.07 14.03 -13.59
C GLN A 85 -8.44 12.89 -12.65
N VAL A 86 -9.73 12.75 -12.36
CA VAL A 86 -10.23 11.67 -11.49
C VAL A 86 -9.83 10.29 -12.01
N GLN A 87 -9.85 10.13 -13.33
CA GLN A 87 -9.47 8.87 -14.01
C GLN A 87 -8.01 8.48 -13.75
N ASP A 88 -7.07 9.44 -13.79
CA ASP A 88 -5.65 9.17 -13.50
C ASP A 88 -5.45 8.73 -12.05
N ARG A 89 -6.15 9.38 -11.12
CA ARG A 89 -6.09 9.03 -9.70
C ARG A 89 -6.65 7.65 -9.42
N VAL A 90 -7.82 7.35 -10.01
CA VAL A 90 -8.44 6.02 -9.90
C VAL A 90 -7.48 4.97 -10.45
N MET A 91 -6.94 5.17 -11.67
CA MET A 91 -6.01 4.25 -12.29
C MET A 91 -4.73 4.05 -11.44
N GLY A 92 -4.14 5.11 -10.90
CA GLY A 92 -2.97 5.01 -10.03
C GLY A 92 -3.24 4.17 -8.77
N LEU A 93 -4.39 4.39 -8.12
CA LEU A 93 -4.81 3.61 -6.95
C LEU A 93 -5.15 2.16 -7.33
N GLU A 94 -5.81 1.94 -8.46
CA GLU A 94 -6.10 0.61 -9.02
C GLU A 94 -4.84 -0.17 -9.34
N LEU A 95 -3.79 0.48 -9.80
CA LEU A 95 -2.50 -0.15 -10.08
C LEU A 95 -1.67 -0.43 -8.81
N GLY A 96 -2.15 -0.01 -7.63
CA GLY A 96 -1.58 -0.40 -6.34
C GLY A 96 -0.89 0.71 -5.56
N ALA A 97 -1.04 1.97 -5.98
CA ALA A 97 -0.64 3.06 -5.12
C ALA A 97 -1.48 3.10 -3.83
N ASP A 98 -0.84 3.46 -2.74
CA ASP A 98 -1.48 3.62 -1.43
C ASP A 98 -2.16 4.97 -1.30
N ASP A 99 -1.63 6.00 -2.00
CA ASP A 99 -2.16 7.36 -1.99
C ASP A 99 -1.82 8.09 -3.29
N TYR A 100 -2.51 9.21 -3.53
CA TYR A 100 -2.30 10.05 -4.70
C TYR A 100 -2.37 11.53 -4.32
N ILE A 101 -1.33 12.29 -4.62
CA ILE A 101 -1.21 13.72 -4.35
C ILE A 101 -1.06 14.46 -5.68
N ILE A 102 -1.82 15.53 -5.83
CA ILE A 102 -1.82 16.35 -7.04
C ILE A 102 -0.84 17.52 -6.86
N LYS A 103 0.02 17.76 -7.85
CA LYS A 103 0.83 19.00 -7.93
C LYS A 103 -0.06 20.18 -8.39
N PRO A 104 0.07 21.39 -7.80
CA PRO A 104 0.95 21.74 -6.70
C PRO A 104 0.42 21.29 -5.33
N PHE A 105 1.32 20.96 -4.41
CA PHE A 105 1.02 20.48 -3.05
C PHE A 105 1.81 21.29 -2.01
N ASP A 106 1.37 21.23 -0.76
CA ASP A 106 2.14 21.73 0.38
C ASP A 106 3.10 20.62 0.87
N PRO A 107 4.40 20.89 1.08
CA PRO A 107 5.34 19.92 1.64
C PRO A 107 4.87 19.31 2.96
N ALA A 108 4.15 20.04 3.79
CA ALA A 108 3.57 19.53 5.04
C ALA A 108 2.52 18.46 4.78
N GLU A 109 1.77 18.52 3.66
CA GLU A 109 0.83 17.47 3.26
C GLU A 109 1.58 16.17 2.95
N ILE A 110 2.69 16.24 2.21
CA ILE A 110 3.54 15.09 1.91
C ILE A 110 4.02 14.42 3.20
N VAL A 111 4.58 15.20 4.12
CA VAL A 111 5.06 14.70 5.42
C VAL A 111 3.94 14.03 6.20
N ALA A 112 2.74 14.62 6.24
CA ALA A 112 1.59 14.08 6.94
C ALA A 112 1.14 12.74 6.33
N ARG A 113 1.11 12.62 5.01
CA ARG A 113 0.72 11.39 4.30
C ARG A 113 1.77 10.30 4.44
N VAL A 114 3.07 10.60 4.33
CA VAL A 114 4.16 9.66 4.59
C VAL A 114 4.05 9.14 6.03
N ARG A 115 3.87 10.01 7.02
CA ARG A 115 3.65 9.59 8.42
C ARG A 115 2.41 8.72 8.59
N ALA A 116 1.33 9.00 7.87
CA ALA A 116 0.11 8.21 7.92
C ALA A 116 0.34 6.78 7.42
N ARG A 117 1.13 6.59 6.36
CA ARG A 117 1.47 5.27 5.81
C ARG A 117 2.45 4.49 6.67
N LEU A 118 3.33 5.17 7.40
CA LEU A 118 4.30 4.56 8.32
C LEU A 118 3.75 4.31 9.73
N ARG A 119 2.54 4.80 10.03
CA ARG A 119 1.89 4.57 11.31
C ARG A 119 1.60 3.07 11.48
N LYS A 120 2.41 2.40 12.29
CA LYS A 120 2.05 1.08 12.82
C LYS A 120 0.86 1.23 13.77
N PRO A 121 -0.08 0.28 13.80
CA PRO A 121 -1.14 0.28 14.82
C PRO A 121 -0.53 0.43 16.23
N ARG A 122 -1.15 1.27 17.07
CA ARG A 122 -0.56 1.71 18.34
C ARG A 122 -1.08 0.92 19.53
N THR A 123 -0.79 -0.39 19.61
CA THR A 123 -1.03 -1.12 20.86
C THR A 123 0.17 -1.98 21.27
N PRO A 124 0.48 -2.14 22.57
CA PRO A 124 1.57 -3.00 23.05
C PRO A 124 1.40 -4.49 22.70
N ALA A 125 0.19 -4.92 22.35
CA ALA A 125 -0.11 -6.25 21.82
C ALA A 125 0.50 -6.51 20.42
N ASP A 126 0.96 -5.48 19.74
CA ASP A 126 1.34 -5.48 18.33
C ASP A 126 2.65 -6.19 17.98
N ARG A 127 3.48 -6.54 18.98
CA ARG A 127 4.73 -7.25 18.72
C ARG A 127 4.57 -8.76 18.58
N SER A 128 3.50 -9.32 19.15
CA SER A 128 3.17 -10.74 19.03
C SER A 128 2.23 -11.07 17.87
N THR A 129 1.75 -10.06 17.11
CA THR A 129 0.72 -10.21 16.07
C THR A 129 1.25 -9.92 14.66
N GLN A 130 2.49 -10.28 14.39
CA GLN A 130 3.05 -10.11 13.03
C GLN A 130 2.78 -11.32 12.13
N ILE A 131 2.37 -12.43 12.73
CA ILE A 131 2.08 -13.66 12.01
C ILE A 131 0.64 -14.07 12.30
N ALA A 132 -0.14 -14.26 11.25
CA ALA A 132 -1.49 -14.80 11.33
C ALA A 132 -1.60 -16.07 10.50
N ARG A 133 -2.25 -17.11 11.04
CA ARG A 133 -2.54 -18.37 10.34
C ARG A 133 -4.03 -18.49 10.12
N PHE A 134 -4.43 -18.83 8.90
CA PHE A 134 -5.83 -19.00 8.52
C PHE A 134 -5.95 -19.90 7.28
N ASN A 135 -6.85 -20.85 7.30
CA ASN A 135 -7.22 -21.69 6.14
C ASN A 135 -6.01 -22.22 5.31
N GLY A 136 -4.97 -22.72 5.96
CA GLY A 136 -3.76 -23.20 5.27
C GLY A 136 -2.78 -22.11 4.84
N TRP A 137 -3.08 -20.85 5.10
CA TRP A 137 -2.21 -19.71 4.83
C TRP A 137 -1.52 -19.20 6.10
N THR A 138 -0.30 -18.71 5.94
CA THR A 138 0.41 -17.93 6.96
C THR A 138 0.74 -16.57 6.40
N ALA A 139 0.20 -15.50 7.00
CA ALA A 139 0.57 -14.13 6.67
C ALA A 139 1.69 -13.66 7.60
N GLN A 140 2.82 -13.23 7.04
CA GLN A 140 3.94 -12.59 7.73
C GLN A 140 3.94 -11.09 7.38
N PHE A 141 3.41 -10.28 8.27
CA PHE A 141 3.22 -8.84 8.03
C PHE A 141 4.52 -8.02 8.09
N ASP A 142 5.52 -8.49 8.80
CA ASP A 142 6.86 -7.90 8.86
C ASP A 142 7.65 -8.12 7.57
N ARG A 143 7.34 -9.19 6.83
CA ARG A 143 7.97 -9.54 5.55
C ARG A 143 7.09 -9.28 4.34
N TYR A 144 5.86 -8.81 4.55
CA TYR A 144 4.86 -8.59 3.49
C TYR A 144 4.64 -9.83 2.59
N THR A 145 4.56 -11.01 3.23
CA THR A 145 4.52 -12.29 2.53
C THR A 145 3.39 -13.18 3.04
N LEU A 146 2.63 -13.78 2.11
CA LEU A 146 1.75 -14.91 2.33
C LEU A 146 2.52 -16.19 2.06
N ILE A 147 2.37 -17.19 2.91
CA ILE A 147 2.95 -18.53 2.72
C ILE A 147 1.79 -19.51 2.65
N SER A 148 1.69 -20.25 1.55
CA SER A 148 0.70 -21.32 1.40
C SER A 148 1.07 -22.55 2.24
N GLU A 149 0.14 -23.49 2.42
CA GLU A 149 0.40 -24.76 3.07
C GLU A 149 1.50 -25.58 2.36
N GLY A 150 1.64 -25.41 1.05
CA GLY A 150 2.71 -25.99 0.25
C GLY A 150 4.08 -25.29 0.35
N GLY A 151 4.18 -24.20 1.12
CA GLY A 151 5.41 -23.43 1.30
C GLY A 151 5.69 -22.42 0.19
N GLU A 152 4.75 -22.18 -0.72
CA GLU A 152 4.87 -21.12 -1.74
C GLU A 152 4.77 -19.74 -1.08
N GLU A 153 5.74 -18.87 -1.35
CA GLU A 153 5.78 -17.49 -0.84
C GLU A 153 5.21 -16.53 -1.89
N ILE A 154 4.17 -15.79 -1.53
CA ILE A 154 3.49 -14.81 -2.38
C ILE A 154 3.57 -13.43 -1.70
N PRO A 155 4.28 -12.45 -2.29
CA PRO A 155 4.37 -11.12 -1.70
C PRO A 155 3.04 -10.35 -1.79
N PHE A 156 2.79 -9.47 -0.82
CA PHE A 156 1.69 -8.52 -0.85
C PHE A 156 2.19 -7.09 -0.58
N SER A 157 1.54 -6.10 -1.18
CA SER A 157 1.86 -4.70 -0.96
C SER A 157 1.42 -4.23 0.44
N THR A 158 1.95 -3.10 0.89
CA THR A 158 1.52 -2.48 2.16
C THR A 158 0.01 -2.27 2.21
N ALA A 159 -0.59 -1.79 1.10
CA ALA A 159 -2.03 -1.57 1.00
C ALA A 159 -2.84 -2.87 1.10
N GLU A 160 -2.40 -3.93 0.44
CA GLU A 160 -3.02 -5.26 0.54
C GLU A 160 -2.88 -5.83 1.95
N GLY A 161 -1.69 -5.66 2.56
CA GLY A 161 -1.43 -6.10 3.93
C GLY A 161 -2.31 -5.40 4.96
N GLN A 162 -2.56 -4.10 4.81
CA GLN A 162 -3.48 -3.36 5.67
C GLN A 162 -4.92 -3.88 5.57
N VAL A 163 -5.40 -4.13 4.35
CA VAL A 163 -6.74 -4.71 4.13
C VAL A 163 -6.83 -6.13 4.69
N LEU A 164 -5.80 -6.96 4.45
CA LEU A 164 -5.74 -8.32 4.97
C LEU A 164 -5.75 -8.32 6.50
N ARG A 165 -4.94 -7.47 7.14
CA ARG A 165 -4.88 -7.34 8.59
C ARG A 165 -6.25 -6.97 9.17
N LEU A 166 -6.94 -6.01 8.59
CA LEU A 166 -8.27 -5.60 9.02
C LEU A 166 -9.27 -6.77 8.99
N PHE A 167 -9.21 -7.61 7.96
CA PHE A 167 -10.00 -8.83 7.88
C PHE A 167 -9.64 -9.84 8.96
N LEU A 168 -8.35 -10.09 9.17
CA LEU A 168 -7.87 -11.10 10.13
C LEU A 168 -8.06 -10.66 11.60
N GLU A 169 -8.12 -9.36 11.87
CA GLU A 169 -8.46 -8.81 13.20
C GLU A 169 -9.98 -8.83 13.49
N SER A 170 -10.81 -8.98 12.46
CA SER A 170 -12.26 -8.99 12.57
C SER A 170 -12.91 -10.20 11.87
N PRO A 171 -12.48 -11.45 12.18
CA PRO A 171 -13.01 -12.63 11.50
C PRO A 171 -14.51 -12.76 11.75
N ARG A 172 -15.23 -13.18 10.69
CA ARG A 172 -16.69 -13.42 10.69
C ARG A 172 -17.54 -12.19 11.00
N ARG A 173 -16.96 -10.98 10.99
CA ARG A 173 -17.67 -9.71 11.18
C ARG A 173 -17.82 -8.99 9.87
N LEU A 174 -18.95 -8.33 9.69
CA LEU A 174 -19.13 -7.42 8.56
C LEU A 174 -18.28 -6.17 8.79
N ILE A 175 -17.42 -5.88 7.84
CA ILE A 175 -16.64 -4.63 7.79
C ILE A 175 -17.24 -3.77 6.68
N SER A 176 -17.86 -2.67 7.07
CA SER A 176 -18.46 -1.73 6.12
C SER A 176 -17.37 -0.93 5.39
N ARG A 177 -17.72 -0.36 4.22
CA ARG A 177 -16.80 0.52 3.48
C ARG A 177 -16.37 1.74 4.30
N VAL A 178 -17.26 2.27 5.13
CA VAL A 178 -16.96 3.38 6.07
C VAL A 178 -15.92 2.94 7.10
N GLN A 179 -16.10 1.78 7.73
CA GLN A 179 -15.13 1.23 8.68
C GLN A 179 -13.77 0.94 8.03
N MET A 180 -13.74 0.44 6.79
CA MET A 180 -12.49 0.28 6.03
C MET A 180 -11.79 1.61 5.83
N GLN A 181 -12.53 2.65 5.45
CA GLN A 181 -12.00 3.99 5.25
C GLN A 181 -11.42 4.57 6.56
N GLU A 182 -12.15 4.48 7.67
CA GLU A 182 -11.70 4.95 8.97
C GLU A 182 -10.43 4.23 9.45
N SER A 183 -10.34 2.92 9.20
CA SER A 183 -9.22 2.09 9.64
C SER A 183 -7.98 2.25 8.76
N LEU A 184 -8.16 2.38 7.44
CA LEU A 184 -7.06 2.41 6.46
C LEU A 184 -6.63 3.83 6.10
N GLY A 185 -7.43 4.82 6.46
CA GLY A 185 -7.24 6.22 6.06
C GLY A 185 -7.62 6.43 4.59
N GLY A 186 -7.88 7.66 4.23
CA GLY A 186 -8.24 8.07 2.87
C GLY A 186 -9.42 9.04 2.86
N VAL A 187 -9.64 9.70 1.72
CA VAL A 187 -10.79 10.58 1.52
C VAL A 187 -11.97 9.73 1.05
N ALA A 188 -13.13 9.87 1.72
CA ALA A 188 -14.36 9.18 1.34
C ALA A 188 -14.77 9.51 -0.10
N GLY A 189 -15.34 8.52 -0.80
CA GLY A 189 -15.88 8.68 -2.14
C GLY A 189 -15.65 7.50 -3.06
N GLU A 190 -16.17 7.59 -4.28
CA GLU A 190 -16.09 6.51 -5.29
C GLU A 190 -14.66 6.03 -5.57
N SER A 191 -13.66 6.92 -5.51
CA SER A 191 -12.25 6.56 -5.72
C SER A 191 -11.73 5.62 -4.63
N PHE A 192 -12.12 5.84 -3.36
CA PHE A 192 -11.76 4.94 -2.26
C PHE A 192 -12.42 3.58 -2.41
N ASP A 193 -13.71 3.57 -2.75
CA ASP A 193 -14.48 2.33 -2.92
C ASP A 193 -13.89 1.46 -4.03
N ARG A 194 -13.54 2.05 -5.18
CA ARG A 194 -12.88 1.34 -6.29
C ARG A 194 -11.51 0.80 -5.88
N ALA A 195 -10.70 1.61 -5.20
CA ALA A 195 -9.40 1.16 -4.71
C ALA A 195 -9.52 -0.04 -3.76
N MET A 196 -10.54 -0.05 -2.89
CA MET A 196 -10.82 -1.19 -2.00
C MET A 196 -11.22 -2.43 -2.79
N ASP A 197 -12.13 -2.31 -3.74
CA ASP A 197 -12.57 -3.42 -4.58
C ASP A 197 -11.38 -4.08 -5.31
N VAL A 198 -10.45 -3.26 -5.82
CA VAL A 198 -9.24 -3.76 -6.49
C VAL A 198 -8.28 -4.44 -5.52
N ARG A 199 -8.02 -3.85 -4.34
CA ARG A 199 -7.15 -4.48 -3.32
C ARG A 199 -7.71 -5.83 -2.87
N ILE A 200 -9.02 -5.90 -2.66
CA ILE A 200 -9.71 -7.14 -2.29
C ILE A 200 -9.65 -8.16 -3.44
N SER A 201 -9.85 -7.72 -4.68
CA SER A 201 -9.72 -8.59 -5.86
C SER A 201 -8.31 -9.20 -5.95
N ARG A 202 -7.26 -8.40 -5.73
CA ARG A 202 -5.87 -8.87 -5.73
C ARG A 202 -5.59 -9.84 -4.59
N LEU A 203 -6.07 -9.55 -3.38
CA LEU A 203 -5.96 -10.48 -2.25
C LEU A 203 -6.62 -11.81 -2.57
N ARG A 204 -7.82 -11.81 -3.15
CA ARG A 204 -8.48 -13.03 -3.59
C ARG A 204 -7.63 -13.81 -4.59
N THR A 205 -7.08 -13.14 -5.60
CA THR A 205 -6.19 -13.79 -6.58
C THR A 205 -4.99 -14.44 -5.91
N LYS A 206 -4.33 -13.73 -4.97
CA LYS A 206 -3.16 -14.24 -4.24
C LYS A 206 -3.52 -15.41 -3.31
N LEU A 207 -4.72 -15.41 -2.76
CA LEU A 207 -5.25 -16.49 -1.93
C LEU A 207 -5.86 -17.65 -2.74
N GLY A 208 -5.83 -17.59 -4.08
CA GLY A 208 -6.40 -18.61 -4.95
C GLY A 208 -7.93 -18.69 -4.86
N GLU A 209 -8.61 -17.60 -4.48
CA GLU A 209 -10.05 -17.58 -4.21
C GLU A 209 -10.87 -17.23 -5.45
N ASP A 210 -11.93 -17.97 -5.71
CA ASP A 210 -12.92 -17.62 -6.74
C ASP A 210 -13.95 -16.62 -6.18
N PRO A 211 -14.03 -15.40 -6.72
CA PRO A 211 -15.00 -14.39 -6.26
C PRO A 211 -16.47 -14.81 -6.41
N ARG A 212 -16.76 -15.79 -7.28
CA ARG A 212 -18.12 -16.34 -7.49
C ARG A 212 -18.51 -17.35 -6.43
N ASN A 213 -17.52 -18.01 -5.82
CA ASN A 213 -17.71 -18.96 -4.73
C ASN A 213 -16.73 -18.66 -3.58
N PRO A 214 -16.90 -17.54 -2.86
CA PRO A 214 -15.95 -17.06 -1.87
C PRO A 214 -15.90 -17.99 -0.65
N THR A 215 -14.70 -18.43 -0.32
CA THR A 215 -14.40 -19.26 0.86
C THR A 215 -13.76 -18.48 1.99
N LEU A 216 -13.07 -17.35 1.66
CA LEU A 216 -12.36 -16.51 2.63
C LEU A 216 -12.96 -15.11 2.71
N ILE A 217 -13.12 -14.41 1.59
CA ILE A 217 -13.58 -13.02 1.58
C ILE A 217 -14.93 -12.93 0.84
N LYS A 218 -16.02 -12.80 1.58
CA LYS A 218 -17.37 -12.67 1.03
C LYS A 218 -17.76 -11.20 0.87
N THR A 219 -18.23 -10.83 -0.33
CA THR A 219 -18.84 -9.53 -0.58
C THR A 219 -20.30 -9.54 -0.13
N ILE A 220 -20.70 -8.54 0.67
CA ILE A 220 -22.10 -8.27 1.01
C ILE A 220 -22.47 -7.00 0.26
N TYR A 221 -23.19 -7.16 -0.84
CA TYR A 221 -23.54 -6.05 -1.72
C TYR A 221 -24.24 -4.92 -0.96
N GLY A 222 -23.79 -3.68 -1.20
CA GLY A 222 -24.31 -2.49 -0.54
C GLY A 222 -23.87 -2.31 0.92
N ALA A 223 -23.21 -3.30 1.56
CA ALA A 223 -22.84 -3.23 2.98
C ALA A 223 -21.32 -3.29 3.23
N GLY A 224 -20.57 -4.14 2.51
CA GLY A 224 -19.13 -4.30 2.73
C GLY A 224 -18.65 -5.73 2.52
N TYR A 225 -17.76 -6.21 3.39
CA TYR A 225 -17.10 -7.51 3.25
C TYR A 225 -17.04 -8.25 4.57
N ILE A 226 -16.98 -9.58 4.49
CA ILE A 226 -16.82 -10.47 5.65
C ILE A 226 -15.68 -11.43 5.35
N PHE A 227 -14.75 -11.57 6.30
CA PHE A 227 -13.77 -12.65 6.29
C PHE A 227 -14.36 -13.89 6.96
N LEU A 228 -14.39 -15.03 6.25
CA LEU A 228 -15.09 -16.24 6.68
C LEU A 228 -14.19 -17.22 7.47
N GLY A 229 -12.87 -17.08 7.34
CA GLY A 229 -11.90 -17.99 7.94
C GLY A 229 -11.75 -17.83 9.46
N ASP A 230 -11.23 -18.87 10.10
CA ASP A 230 -10.74 -18.79 11.48
C ASP A 230 -9.30 -18.31 11.48
N VAL A 231 -8.94 -17.46 12.44
CA VAL A 231 -7.64 -16.80 12.50
C VAL A 231 -6.95 -17.10 13.82
N VAL A 232 -5.70 -17.50 13.75
CA VAL A 232 -4.82 -17.68 14.90
C VAL A 232 -3.62 -16.77 14.74
N TRP A 233 -3.44 -15.86 15.69
CA TRP A 233 -2.28 -14.97 15.76
C TRP A 233 -1.15 -15.63 16.57
N ALA A 234 0.09 -15.51 16.08
CA ALA A 234 1.28 -16.12 16.70
C ALA A 234 2.33 -15.04 17.08
#